data_da926082e531fb3a06d338ff6a8cbd24
#
_entry.id   da926082e531fb3a06d338ff6a8cbd24
#
_cell.length_a   1.000
_cell.length_b   1.000
_cell.length_c   1.000
_cell.angle_alpha   90.00
_cell.angle_beta   90.00
_cell.angle_gamma   90.00
#
_symmetry.space_group_name_H-M   'P 1'
#
loop_
_entity.id
_entity.type
_entity.pdbx_description
1 polymer ?
#
loop_
_entity_poly.entity_id
_entity_poly.type
_entity_poly.pdbx_seq_one_letter_code
_entity_poly.pdbx_strand_id
1 'polypeptide(L)'
;ILKRCRVEMLCTSDDLLADFTWHRQASLQPQNIIVKPSLRADSVISFTTPSFRDFVSQLAELSGIKIKCLEDYLNAIDIRLNLFSDAGCEYADHSLDAGFRFVPVLSGEASSLFGKLLQTGEISSVETVKLQSYILLFMGRCYARRNWNMQLHIGAKRDTNTLLRTRLGPAG
;
A
#
# COMPACT_ATOMS: atom_id res chain seq x y z
N ILE A 1 20.00 17.65 -14.13
CA ILE A 1 18.81 17.27 -14.90
C ILE A 1 17.60 18.02 -14.36
N LEU A 2 17.22 17.86 -13.08
CA LEU A 2 16.00 18.41 -12.49
C LEU A 2 15.83 19.92 -12.69
N LYS A 3 16.86 20.72 -12.43
CA LYS A 3 16.86 22.18 -12.69
C LYS A 3 16.62 22.52 -14.18
N ARG A 4 17.23 21.75 -15.10
CA ARG A 4 17.03 21.96 -16.55
C ARG A 4 15.60 21.66 -16.99
N CYS A 5 14.95 20.68 -16.32
CA CYS A 5 13.55 20.32 -16.58
C CYS A 5 12.57 21.16 -15.77
N ARG A 6 13.03 22.14 -14.99
CA ARG A 6 12.22 23.01 -14.13
C ARG A 6 11.29 22.21 -13.21
N VAL A 7 11.81 21.12 -12.64
CA VAL A 7 11.05 20.28 -11.69
C VAL A 7 10.93 21.05 -10.37
N GLU A 8 9.70 21.28 -9.92
CA GLU A 8 9.38 21.97 -8.68
C GLU A 8 9.12 20.98 -7.54
N MET A 9 8.52 19.83 -7.86
CA MET A 9 8.20 18.78 -6.88
C MET A 9 8.45 17.39 -7.45
N LEU A 10 8.87 16.49 -6.58
CA LEU A 10 8.98 15.04 -6.84
C LEU A 10 8.21 14.29 -5.76
N CYS A 11 7.47 13.27 -6.17
CA CYS A 11 6.96 12.26 -5.25
C CYS A 11 7.79 10.98 -5.38
N THR A 12 8.19 10.42 -4.26
CA THR A 12 8.78 9.09 -4.20
C THR A 12 7.67 8.03 -4.20
N SER A 13 8.04 6.76 -4.20
CA SER A 13 7.08 5.66 -4.08
C SER A 13 7.51 4.82 -2.88
N ASP A 14 6.79 4.94 -1.79
CA ASP A 14 7.18 4.44 -0.48
C ASP A 14 6.17 3.40 0.03
N ASP A 15 6.66 2.25 0.48
CA ASP A 15 5.82 1.24 1.14
C ASP A 15 5.29 1.76 2.48
N LEU A 16 4.16 1.19 2.96
CA LEU A 16 3.56 1.56 4.25
C LEU A 16 4.54 1.44 5.44
N LEU A 17 5.56 0.59 5.33
CA LEU A 17 6.57 0.37 6.37
C LEU A 17 7.76 1.35 6.30
N ALA A 18 7.78 2.30 5.36
CA ALA A 18 8.87 3.27 5.20
C ALA A 18 9.14 4.12 6.46
N ASP A 19 10.40 4.47 6.70
CA ASP A 19 10.85 5.22 7.88
C ASP A 19 11.08 6.73 7.65
N PHE A 20 10.98 7.18 6.41
CA PHE A 20 11.18 8.57 5.98
C PHE A 20 12.56 9.19 6.27
N THR A 21 13.56 8.40 6.59
CA THR A 21 14.92 8.90 6.88
C THR A 21 15.47 9.73 5.73
N TRP A 22 15.30 9.24 4.49
CA TRP A 22 15.75 9.94 3.29
C TRP A 22 14.97 11.23 3.01
N HIS A 23 13.67 11.26 3.29
CA HIS A 23 12.85 12.46 3.15
C HIS A 23 13.30 13.55 4.11
N ARG A 24 13.55 13.20 5.38
CA ARG A 24 14.09 14.12 6.38
C ARG A 24 15.46 14.67 5.97
N GLN A 25 16.34 13.82 5.46
CA GLN A 25 17.65 14.26 4.96
C GLN A 25 17.52 15.17 3.73
N ALA A 26 16.65 14.83 2.79
CA ALA A 26 16.40 15.65 1.60
C ALA A 26 15.86 17.03 1.95
N SER A 27 14.99 17.16 2.94
CA SER A 27 14.43 18.45 3.39
C SER A 27 15.48 19.39 4.01
N LEU A 28 16.59 18.85 4.52
CA LEU A 28 17.69 19.63 5.09
C LEU A 28 18.65 20.17 4.01
N GLN A 29 18.56 19.71 2.77
CA GLN A 29 19.43 20.17 1.69
C GLN A 29 18.87 21.46 1.08
N PRO A 30 19.71 22.44 0.70
CA PRO A 30 19.29 23.68 0.06
C PRO A 30 18.85 23.38 -1.40
N GLN A 31 17.75 22.67 -1.57
CA GLN A 31 17.19 22.32 -2.88
C GLN A 31 15.95 23.16 -3.16
N ASN A 32 15.87 23.66 -4.41
CA ASN A 32 14.67 24.34 -4.87
C ASN A 32 13.56 23.34 -5.32
N ILE A 33 13.67 22.08 -4.91
CA ILE A 33 12.77 21.00 -5.32
C ILE A 33 12.17 20.39 -4.06
N ILE A 34 10.86 20.38 -3.99
CA ILE A 34 10.12 19.73 -2.91
C ILE A 34 10.13 18.22 -3.15
N VAL A 35 10.53 17.42 -2.16
CA VAL A 35 10.45 15.96 -2.20
C VAL A 35 9.41 15.52 -1.18
N LYS A 36 8.32 14.89 -1.64
CA LYS A 36 7.24 14.34 -0.79
C LYS A 36 7.17 12.83 -0.93
N PRO A 37 6.81 12.10 0.13
CA PRO A 37 6.45 10.70 0.00
C PRO A 37 5.13 10.54 -0.75
N SER A 38 4.99 9.45 -1.50
CA SER A 38 3.72 8.95 -2.03
C SER A 38 3.57 7.50 -1.58
N LEU A 39 2.47 7.20 -0.93
CA LEU A 39 2.23 5.87 -0.40
C LEU A 39 1.95 4.87 -1.52
N ARG A 40 2.73 3.79 -1.59
CA ARG A 40 2.42 2.59 -2.35
C ARG A 40 1.97 1.48 -1.43
N ALA A 41 0.66 1.20 -1.42
CA ALA A 41 0.06 0.35 -0.41
C ALA A 41 -0.30 -1.07 -0.92
N ASP A 42 0.41 -1.57 -1.93
CA ASP A 42 0.15 -2.90 -2.50
C ASP A 42 0.32 -4.02 -1.46
N SER A 43 1.31 -3.90 -0.57
CA SER A 43 1.59 -4.86 0.51
C SER A 43 0.42 -5.06 1.47
N VAL A 44 -0.40 -4.03 1.67
CA VAL A 44 -1.57 -4.05 2.57
C VAL A 44 -2.64 -5.06 2.15
N ILE A 45 -2.74 -5.35 0.85
CA ILE A 45 -3.77 -6.24 0.28
C ILE A 45 -3.18 -7.48 -0.41
N SER A 46 -1.89 -7.73 -0.26
CA SER A 46 -1.18 -8.84 -0.90
C SER A 46 -1.24 -10.13 -0.08
N PHE A 47 -2.44 -10.60 0.27
CA PHE A 47 -2.69 -11.70 1.21
C PHE A 47 -2.15 -13.06 0.79
N THR A 48 -1.99 -13.28 -0.52
CA THR A 48 -1.54 -14.57 -1.08
C THR A 48 -0.04 -14.67 -1.24
N THR A 49 0.71 -13.61 -0.88
CA THR A 49 2.17 -13.64 -0.96
C THR A 49 2.77 -14.26 0.30
N PRO A 50 3.84 -15.05 0.19
CA PRO A 50 4.55 -15.61 1.35
C PRO A 50 5.00 -14.51 2.34
N SER A 51 5.29 -13.30 1.85
CA SER A 51 5.75 -12.17 2.64
C SER A 51 4.66 -11.46 3.44
N PHE A 52 3.38 -11.83 3.29
CA PHE A 52 2.30 -11.13 4.00
C PHE A 52 2.40 -11.28 5.53
N ARG A 53 2.81 -12.44 6.03
CA ARG A 53 3.02 -12.64 7.48
C ARG A 53 4.14 -11.76 8.03
N ASP A 54 5.22 -11.64 7.27
CA ASP A 54 6.35 -10.76 7.64
C ASP A 54 5.93 -9.30 7.63
N PHE A 55 5.13 -8.89 6.63
CA PHE A 55 4.53 -7.57 6.56
C PHE A 55 3.67 -7.28 7.80
N VAL A 56 2.76 -8.19 8.20
CA VAL A 56 1.92 -8.03 9.41
C VAL A 56 2.77 -7.91 10.66
N SER A 57 3.84 -8.69 10.77
CA SER A 57 4.76 -8.66 11.93
C SER A 57 5.50 -7.32 12.01
N GLN A 58 6.04 -6.83 10.90
CA GLN A 58 6.70 -5.53 10.83
C GLN A 58 5.73 -4.37 11.07
N LEU A 59 4.51 -4.46 10.53
CA LEU A 59 3.46 -3.47 10.76
C LEU A 59 3.09 -3.40 12.26
N ALA A 60 3.00 -4.56 12.92
CA ALA A 60 2.74 -4.63 14.36
C ALA A 60 3.86 -3.96 15.18
N GLU A 61 5.12 -4.24 14.84
CA GLU A 61 6.28 -3.61 15.48
C GLU A 61 6.30 -2.09 15.29
N LEU A 62 6.16 -1.62 14.05
CA LEU A 62 6.22 -0.20 13.72
C LEU A 62 5.03 0.63 14.23
N SER A 63 3.86 0.01 14.37
CA SER A 63 2.66 0.67 14.91
C SER A 63 2.53 0.57 16.43
N GLY A 64 3.26 -0.36 17.06
CA GLY A 64 3.10 -0.69 18.47
C GLY A 64 1.80 -1.46 18.79
N ILE A 65 1.06 -1.92 17.76
CA ILE A 65 -0.20 -2.67 17.93
C ILE A 65 0.06 -4.16 17.75
N LYS A 66 -0.34 -4.97 18.72
CA LYS A 66 -0.36 -6.43 18.57
C LYS A 66 -1.56 -6.84 17.71
N ILE A 67 -1.33 -7.15 16.43
CA ILE A 67 -2.37 -7.50 15.47
C ILE A 67 -2.89 -8.92 15.72
N LYS A 68 -4.13 -9.02 16.21
CA LYS A 68 -4.84 -10.27 16.48
C LYS A 68 -6.14 -10.42 15.68
N CYS A 69 -6.67 -9.32 15.17
CA CYS A 69 -7.92 -9.26 14.44
C CYS A 69 -7.85 -8.18 13.36
N LEU A 70 -8.90 -8.10 12.54
CA LEU A 70 -9.00 -7.10 11.48
C LEU A 70 -8.95 -5.66 12.03
N GLU A 71 -9.61 -5.38 13.14
CA GLU A 71 -9.63 -4.05 13.74
C GLU A 71 -8.22 -3.59 14.14
N ASP A 72 -7.43 -4.47 14.78
CA ASP A 72 -6.04 -4.17 15.11
C ASP A 72 -5.22 -3.85 13.86
N TYR A 73 -5.42 -4.63 12.78
CA TYR A 73 -4.75 -4.43 11.50
C TYR A 73 -5.08 -3.08 10.88
N LEU A 74 -6.36 -2.72 10.85
CA LEU A 74 -6.82 -1.43 10.33
C LEU A 74 -6.31 -0.25 11.18
N ASN A 75 -6.28 -0.38 12.50
CA ASN A 75 -5.72 0.62 13.40
C ASN A 75 -4.20 0.79 13.19
N ALA A 76 -3.48 -0.30 13.02
CA ALA A 76 -2.06 -0.27 12.72
C ALA A 76 -1.77 0.47 11.40
N ILE A 77 -2.57 0.22 10.37
CA ILE A 77 -2.51 0.95 9.10
C ILE A 77 -2.76 2.44 9.34
N ASP A 78 -3.82 2.81 10.06
CA ASP A 78 -4.19 4.22 10.27
C ASP A 78 -3.10 5.00 11.02
N ILE A 79 -2.42 4.37 11.99
CA ILE A 79 -1.23 4.94 12.66
C ILE A 79 -0.11 5.22 11.64
N ARG A 80 0.18 4.28 10.75
CA ARG A 80 1.19 4.48 9.70
C ARG A 80 0.81 5.60 8.74
N LEU A 81 -0.47 5.71 8.37
CA LEU A 81 -0.96 6.80 7.52
C LEU A 81 -0.78 8.18 8.18
N ASN A 82 -0.87 8.28 9.51
CA ASN A 82 -0.57 9.54 10.21
C ASN A 82 0.90 9.94 10.02
N LEU A 83 1.83 8.98 10.12
CA LEU A 83 3.25 9.26 9.87
C LEU A 83 3.53 9.70 8.44
N PHE A 84 2.80 9.16 7.45
CA PHE A 84 2.85 9.64 6.07
C PHE A 84 2.33 11.07 5.95
N SER A 85 1.21 11.40 6.64
CA SER A 85 0.70 12.78 6.68
C SER A 85 1.72 13.75 7.27
N ASP A 86 2.34 13.38 8.38
CA ASP A 86 3.36 14.20 9.06
C ASP A 86 4.60 14.41 8.17
N ALA A 87 4.88 13.46 7.28
CA ALA A 87 5.94 13.56 6.26
C ALA A 87 5.51 14.36 5.00
N GLY A 88 4.27 14.86 4.95
CA GLY A 88 3.75 15.66 3.85
C GLY A 88 3.22 14.86 2.66
N CYS A 89 2.81 13.61 2.86
CA CYS A 89 2.18 12.79 1.84
C CYS A 89 0.79 13.35 1.46
N GLU A 90 0.51 13.36 0.16
CA GLU A 90 -0.78 13.79 -0.42
C GLU A 90 -1.31 12.81 -1.46
N TYR A 91 -0.56 11.76 -1.75
CA TYR A 91 -0.88 10.80 -2.79
C TYR A 91 -0.71 9.37 -2.30
N ALA A 92 -1.65 8.51 -2.69
CA ALA A 92 -1.54 7.07 -2.49
C ALA A 92 -1.84 6.35 -3.80
N ASP A 93 -1.05 5.33 -4.16
CA ASP A 93 -1.30 4.52 -5.32
C ASP A 93 -1.46 3.04 -4.96
N HIS A 94 -2.35 2.37 -5.71
CA HIS A 94 -2.62 0.95 -5.60
C HIS A 94 -2.56 0.29 -6.96
N SER A 95 -1.83 -0.81 -7.07
CA SER A 95 -1.84 -1.67 -8.25
C SER A 95 -2.93 -2.73 -8.08
N LEU A 96 -3.96 -2.63 -8.90
CA LEU A 96 -5.03 -3.62 -8.97
C LEU A 96 -4.86 -4.45 -10.24
N ASP A 97 -4.62 -5.73 -10.07
CA ASP A 97 -4.38 -6.63 -11.19
C ASP A 97 -5.54 -6.68 -12.18
N ALA A 98 -5.24 -7.08 -13.41
CA ALA A 98 -6.26 -7.32 -14.43
C ALA A 98 -7.28 -8.34 -13.89
N GLY A 99 -8.56 -7.94 -13.86
CA GLY A 99 -9.64 -8.77 -13.33
C GLY A 99 -10.04 -8.46 -11.89
N PHE A 100 -9.43 -7.48 -11.21
CA PHE A 100 -9.93 -7.04 -9.92
C PHE A 100 -11.39 -6.59 -10.05
N ARG A 101 -12.24 -7.12 -9.19
CA ARG A 101 -13.65 -6.75 -9.11
C ARG A 101 -13.99 -6.37 -7.68
N PHE A 102 -14.44 -5.14 -7.48
CA PHE A 102 -14.93 -4.71 -6.18
C PHE A 102 -16.19 -5.50 -5.76
N VAL A 103 -16.17 -6.05 -4.56
CA VAL A 103 -17.28 -6.79 -3.95
C VAL A 103 -17.62 -6.15 -2.61
N PRO A 104 -18.84 -5.60 -2.42
CA PRO A 104 -19.26 -5.11 -1.11
C PRO A 104 -19.27 -6.23 -0.07
N VAL A 105 -18.68 -5.96 1.09
CA VAL A 105 -18.53 -6.94 2.18
C VAL A 105 -18.87 -6.26 3.50
N LEU A 106 -19.63 -6.96 4.34
CA LEU A 106 -19.95 -6.51 5.69
C LEU A 106 -18.74 -6.68 6.64
N SER A 107 -18.65 -5.85 7.65
CA SER A 107 -17.53 -5.87 8.62
C SER A 107 -17.37 -7.22 9.32
N GLY A 108 -18.45 -7.88 9.69
CA GLY A 108 -18.41 -9.20 10.33
C GLY A 108 -17.82 -10.28 9.40
N GLU A 109 -18.17 -10.26 8.11
CA GLU A 109 -17.60 -11.19 7.13
C GLU A 109 -16.11 -10.89 6.91
N ALA A 110 -15.74 -9.64 6.72
CA ALA A 110 -14.34 -9.25 6.57
C ALA A 110 -13.49 -9.64 7.79
N SER A 111 -14.02 -9.47 9.01
CA SER A 111 -13.35 -9.89 10.25
C SER A 111 -13.15 -11.40 10.32
N SER A 112 -14.16 -12.19 9.92
CA SER A 112 -14.04 -13.65 9.86
C SER A 112 -12.99 -14.10 8.84
N LEU A 113 -12.95 -13.48 7.67
CA LEU A 113 -11.97 -13.79 6.62
C LEU A 113 -10.54 -13.45 7.06
N PHE A 114 -10.34 -12.30 7.69
CA PHE A 114 -9.04 -11.92 8.21
C PHE A 114 -8.59 -12.84 9.36
N GLY A 115 -9.50 -13.22 10.25
CA GLY A 115 -9.23 -14.19 11.31
C GLY A 115 -8.80 -15.55 10.74
N LYS A 116 -9.49 -16.06 9.71
CA LYS A 116 -9.09 -17.27 8.99
C LYS A 116 -7.70 -17.12 8.38
N LEU A 117 -7.41 -16.01 7.71
CA LEU A 117 -6.10 -15.72 7.11
C LEU A 117 -4.97 -15.76 8.15
N LEU A 118 -5.17 -15.13 9.31
CA LEU A 118 -4.18 -15.16 10.39
C LEU A 118 -3.93 -16.56 10.96
N GLN A 119 -4.98 -17.38 11.07
CA GLN A 119 -4.89 -18.73 11.63
C GLN A 119 -4.27 -19.72 10.65
N THR A 120 -4.76 -19.77 9.42
CA THR A 120 -4.38 -20.79 8.44
C THR A 120 -3.27 -20.32 7.48
N GLY A 121 -3.15 -19.01 7.27
CA GLY A 121 -2.28 -18.42 6.23
C GLY A 121 -2.88 -18.47 4.84
N GLU A 122 -4.10 -18.99 4.68
CA GLU A 122 -4.72 -19.25 3.38
C GLU A 122 -6.17 -18.79 3.34
N ILE A 123 -6.55 -18.17 2.24
CA ILE A 123 -7.93 -17.86 1.86
C ILE A 123 -8.09 -18.11 0.36
N SER A 124 -9.29 -18.47 -0.07
CA SER A 124 -9.59 -18.70 -1.49
C SER A 124 -9.51 -17.39 -2.30
N SER A 125 -9.44 -17.51 -3.63
CA SER A 125 -9.42 -16.33 -4.51
C SER A 125 -10.66 -15.43 -4.35
N VAL A 126 -11.83 -16.02 -4.12
CA VAL A 126 -13.07 -15.29 -3.85
C VAL A 126 -13.01 -14.54 -2.52
N GLU A 127 -12.52 -15.20 -1.47
CA GLU A 127 -12.32 -14.61 -0.14
C GLU A 127 -11.26 -13.49 -0.18
N THR A 128 -10.21 -13.68 -0.96
CA THR A 128 -9.17 -12.66 -1.22
C THR A 128 -9.78 -11.38 -1.78
N VAL A 129 -10.57 -11.47 -2.85
CA VAL A 129 -11.21 -10.31 -3.47
C VAL A 129 -12.16 -9.60 -2.50
N LYS A 130 -12.90 -10.34 -1.69
CA LYS A 130 -13.77 -9.77 -0.65
C LYS A 130 -12.97 -8.97 0.38
N LEU A 131 -11.93 -9.58 0.94
CA LEU A 131 -11.11 -8.92 1.96
C LEU A 131 -10.34 -7.73 1.38
N GLN A 132 -9.79 -7.84 0.16
CA GLN A 132 -9.18 -6.72 -0.56
C GLN A 132 -10.16 -5.56 -0.74
N SER A 133 -11.39 -5.84 -1.18
CA SER A 133 -12.43 -4.82 -1.38
C SER A 133 -12.76 -4.07 -0.10
N TYR A 134 -12.87 -4.80 1.03
CA TYR A 134 -13.13 -4.18 2.33
C TYR A 134 -12.01 -3.24 2.76
N ILE A 135 -10.76 -3.71 2.66
CA ILE A 135 -9.59 -2.92 3.07
C ILE A 135 -9.35 -1.74 2.14
N LEU A 136 -9.51 -1.90 0.82
CA LEU A 136 -9.41 -0.78 -0.12
C LEU A 136 -10.45 0.30 0.17
N LEU A 137 -11.68 -0.07 0.53
CA LEU A 137 -12.70 0.90 0.93
C LEU A 137 -12.32 1.62 2.24
N PHE A 138 -11.76 0.90 3.22
CA PHE A 138 -11.22 1.50 4.44
C PHE A 138 -10.10 2.49 4.12
N MET A 139 -9.12 2.08 3.30
CA MET A 139 -8.01 2.94 2.87
C MET A 139 -8.51 4.21 2.18
N GLY A 140 -9.45 4.08 1.23
CA GLY A 140 -10.05 5.23 0.55
C GLY A 140 -10.71 6.22 1.53
N ARG A 141 -11.40 5.73 2.56
CA ARG A 141 -11.96 6.58 3.62
C ARG A 141 -10.86 7.26 4.44
N CYS A 142 -9.77 6.56 4.73
CA CYS A 142 -8.61 7.13 5.42
C CYS A 142 -7.95 8.24 4.60
N TYR A 143 -7.81 8.05 3.30
CA TYR A 143 -7.26 9.05 2.38
C TYR A 143 -8.18 10.27 2.27
N ALA A 144 -9.49 10.05 2.12
CA ALA A 144 -10.46 11.14 2.07
C ALA A 144 -10.42 12.03 3.34
N ARG A 145 -10.31 11.43 4.54
CA ARG A 145 -10.18 12.18 5.79
C ARG A 145 -8.88 13.02 5.86
N ARG A 146 -7.84 12.60 5.14
CA ARG A 146 -6.54 13.29 5.07
C ARG A 146 -6.41 14.23 3.85
N ASN A 147 -7.47 14.34 3.06
CA ASN A 147 -7.46 15.09 1.79
C ASN A 147 -6.37 14.62 0.81
N TRP A 148 -6.11 13.31 0.78
CA TRP A 148 -5.17 12.70 -0.16
C TRP A 148 -5.87 12.28 -1.45
N ASN A 149 -5.09 12.28 -2.53
CA ASN A 149 -5.50 11.74 -3.81
C ASN A 149 -5.22 10.23 -3.86
N MET A 150 -6.23 9.44 -4.22
CA MET A 150 -6.08 8.00 -4.43
C MET A 150 -5.96 7.69 -5.92
N GLN A 151 -4.85 7.12 -6.33
CA GLN A 151 -4.59 6.68 -7.69
C GLN A 151 -4.73 5.16 -7.77
N LEU A 152 -5.52 4.68 -8.74
CA LEU A 152 -5.73 3.25 -8.98
C LEU A 152 -5.14 2.87 -10.33
N HIS A 153 -4.16 1.99 -10.34
CA HIS A 153 -3.61 1.36 -11.54
C HIS A 153 -4.41 0.08 -11.82
N ILE A 154 -5.41 0.18 -12.71
CA ILE A 154 -6.35 -0.91 -12.97
C ILE A 154 -6.10 -1.48 -14.37
N GLY A 155 -6.12 -2.82 -14.47
CA GLY A 155 -6.13 -3.52 -15.75
C GLY A 155 -4.82 -3.44 -16.53
N ALA A 156 -3.71 -3.12 -15.89
CA ALA A 156 -2.40 -3.15 -16.52
C ALA A 156 -2.07 -4.59 -16.97
N LYS A 157 -1.96 -4.81 -18.26
CA LYS A 157 -1.46 -6.08 -18.81
C LYS A 157 0.05 -6.09 -18.71
N ARG A 158 0.57 -6.88 -17.79
CA ARG A 158 2.02 -7.07 -17.58
C ARG A 158 2.52 -8.22 -18.47
N ASP A 159 3.84 -8.36 -18.54
CA ASP A 159 4.51 -9.48 -19.25
C ASP A 159 4.07 -9.62 -20.71
N THR A 160 3.88 -8.49 -21.41
CA THR A 160 3.41 -8.48 -22.79
C THR A 160 4.49 -8.89 -23.79
N ASN A 161 5.75 -8.81 -23.42
CA ASN A 161 6.88 -9.25 -24.24
C ASN A 161 7.45 -10.56 -23.68
N THR A 162 7.04 -11.70 -24.28
CA THR A 162 7.46 -13.03 -23.83
C THR A 162 8.97 -13.25 -23.88
N LEU A 163 9.67 -12.65 -24.87
CA LEU A 163 11.12 -12.75 -24.99
C LEU A 163 11.84 -12.04 -23.86
N LEU A 164 11.40 -10.82 -23.53
CA LEU A 164 11.99 -10.05 -22.43
C LEU A 164 11.68 -10.72 -21.09
N ARG A 165 10.45 -11.19 -20.89
CA ARG A 165 10.09 -11.95 -19.70
C ARG A 165 10.97 -13.18 -19.48
N THR A 166 11.27 -13.93 -20.52
CA THR A 166 12.15 -15.10 -20.44
C THR A 166 13.58 -14.72 -20.05
N ARG A 167 14.06 -13.55 -20.48
CA ARG A 167 15.43 -13.09 -20.24
C ARG A 167 15.61 -12.30 -18.94
N LEU A 168 14.64 -11.48 -18.59
CA LEU A 168 14.71 -10.50 -17.49
C LEU A 168 13.75 -10.80 -16.32
N GLY A 169 12.92 -11.85 -16.44
CA GLY A 169 11.89 -12.15 -15.45
C GLY A 169 10.70 -11.20 -15.51
N PRO A 170 9.94 -11.04 -14.38
CA PRO A 170 8.71 -10.24 -14.34
C PRO A 170 8.89 -8.73 -14.60
N ALA A 171 10.11 -8.25 -14.70
CA ALA A 171 10.43 -6.85 -15.01
C ALA A 171 10.59 -6.58 -16.51
N GLY A 172 10.50 -7.62 -17.35
CA GLY A 172 10.70 -7.56 -18.81
C GLY A 172 9.44 -7.30 -19.63
#